data_c61963b7983fc52f3d4233c61018ae5c
#
_entry.id   c61963b7983fc52f3d4233c61018ae5c
#
_cell.length_a   1.000
_cell.length_b   1.000
_cell.length_c   1.000
_cell.angle_alpha   90.00
_cell.angle_beta   90.00
_cell.angle_gamma   90.00
#
_symmetry.space_group_name_H-M   'P 1'
#
loop_
_entity.id
_entity.type
_entity.pdbx_description
1 polymer ?
#
loop_
_entity_poly.entity_id
_entity_poly.type
_entity_poly.pdbx_seq_one_letter_code
_entity_poly.pdbx_strand_id
1 'polypeptide(L)'
;LKIREIKFLNRDGINEEHTAFAIKYLLTQNPSAMKKSVFLLVVAAFMLQSCAKIFYAPDAQSLALNQSVIAIAPPKVSIAARKNVDGAALIEQQKAESVNFQREMYSWMLKRKMQGTISVDVQDVETTIALLSKAGINDGKVFTPDEICRILGVDGILTSNYALTKPMSEGAAIAVGIIAGVWGPTNEATASLSIHDSGTNKMIWNFDHKLSSSLSTPARLVDDLMRQASRKMPYFTGR
;
A
#
# COMPACT_ATOMS: atom_id res chain seq x y z
N LEU A 1 -7.03 11.86 -51.74
CA LEU A 1 -5.80 11.48 -51.01
C LEU A 1 -6.14 10.30 -50.10
N LYS A 2 -5.61 9.11 -50.42
CA LYS A 2 -5.75 7.87 -49.64
C LYS A 2 -4.83 7.93 -48.43
N ILE A 3 -5.37 7.97 -47.22
CA ILE A 3 -4.60 7.79 -45.99
C ILE A 3 -4.56 6.29 -45.69
N ARG A 4 -3.34 5.73 -45.69
CA ARG A 4 -3.07 4.34 -45.30
C ARG A 4 -3.33 4.17 -43.81
N GLU A 5 -4.09 3.14 -43.47
CA GLU A 5 -4.25 2.66 -42.11
C GLU A 5 -2.90 2.15 -41.57
N ILE A 6 -2.45 2.74 -40.49
CA ILE A 6 -1.33 2.21 -39.72
C ILE A 6 -1.94 1.53 -38.48
N LYS A 7 -1.97 0.19 -38.50
CA LYS A 7 -2.30 -0.63 -37.32
C LYS A 7 -1.11 -0.64 -36.38
N PHE A 8 -1.23 0.00 -35.24
CA PHE A 8 -0.37 -0.24 -34.09
C PHE A 8 -1.17 -1.01 -33.03
N LEU A 9 -0.80 -2.25 -32.80
CA LEU A 9 -1.24 -3.03 -31.65
C LEU A 9 -0.38 -2.64 -30.45
N ASN A 10 -0.97 -1.98 -29.48
CA ASN A 10 -0.33 -1.74 -28.19
C ASN A 10 -0.72 -2.85 -27.20
N ARG A 11 0.23 -3.22 -26.35
CA ARG A 11 0.28 -4.43 -25.52
C ARG A 11 -0.77 -4.52 -24.40
N ASP A 12 -1.65 -3.51 -24.25
CA ASP A 12 -2.57 -3.39 -23.12
C ASP A 12 -4.07 -3.53 -23.49
N GLY A 13 -4.38 -4.02 -24.68
CA GLY A 13 -5.73 -4.46 -25.04
C GLY A 13 -6.81 -3.38 -25.06
N ILE A 14 -6.46 -2.10 -25.08
CA ILE A 14 -7.40 -0.99 -25.24
C ILE A 14 -7.54 -0.71 -26.74
N ASN A 15 -8.74 -0.99 -27.24
CA ASN A 15 -9.08 -0.86 -28.65
C ASN A 15 -9.05 0.62 -29.06
N GLU A 16 -7.99 1.07 -29.78
CA GLU A 16 -7.84 2.45 -30.27
C GLU A 16 -8.99 2.88 -31.22
N GLU A 17 -9.70 1.94 -31.83
CA GLU A 17 -10.87 2.25 -32.64
C GLU A 17 -12.01 2.90 -31.83
N HIS A 18 -12.21 2.49 -30.58
CA HIS A 18 -13.26 3.10 -29.73
C HIS A 18 -12.89 4.51 -29.25
N THR A 19 -11.60 4.77 -29.05
CA THR A 19 -11.14 6.12 -28.67
C THR A 19 -11.13 7.07 -29.86
N ALA A 20 -10.73 6.62 -31.06
CA ALA A 20 -10.77 7.40 -32.30
C ALA A 20 -12.22 7.70 -32.71
N PHE A 21 -13.16 6.76 -32.53
CA PHE A 21 -14.57 6.96 -32.84
C PHE A 21 -15.22 7.96 -31.86
N ALA A 22 -14.90 7.87 -30.57
CA ALA A 22 -15.38 8.81 -29.56
C ALA A 22 -14.87 10.25 -29.82
N ILE A 23 -13.60 10.39 -30.17
CA ILE A 23 -12.99 11.69 -30.54
C ILE A 23 -13.63 12.26 -31.80
N LYS A 24 -13.88 11.42 -32.81
CA LYS A 24 -14.53 11.85 -34.08
C LYS A 24 -15.98 12.26 -33.86
N TYR A 25 -16.71 11.58 -32.97
CA TYR A 25 -18.09 11.93 -32.61
C TYR A 25 -18.18 13.25 -31.82
N LEU A 26 -17.19 13.52 -30.98
CA LEU A 26 -17.08 14.78 -30.22
C LEU A 26 -16.71 15.98 -31.07
N LEU A 27 -15.97 15.77 -32.17
CA LEU A 27 -15.54 16.85 -33.12
C LEU A 27 -16.64 17.30 -34.07
N THR A 28 -17.76 16.56 -34.22
CA THR A 28 -18.87 16.90 -35.14
C THR A 28 -20.02 17.67 -34.45
N GLN A 29 -19.95 17.91 -33.16
CA GLN A 29 -20.99 18.62 -32.43
C GLN A 29 -20.57 20.06 -32.05
N ASN A 30 -21.50 20.98 -32.16
CA ASN A 30 -21.56 22.42 -31.86
C ASN A 30 -20.36 23.03 -31.04
N PRO A 31 -19.76 24.15 -31.48
CA PRO A 31 -18.54 24.71 -30.86
C PRO A 31 -18.67 25.12 -29.39
N SER A 32 -19.88 25.32 -28.88
CA SER A 32 -20.14 25.59 -27.46
C SER A 32 -20.16 24.32 -26.60
N ALA A 33 -20.60 23.18 -27.14
CA ALA A 33 -20.55 21.86 -26.51
C ALA A 33 -19.11 21.31 -26.47
N MET A 34 -18.33 21.57 -27.50
CA MET A 34 -16.93 21.17 -27.61
C MET A 34 -16.05 21.75 -26.52
N LYS A 35 -16.24 23.02 -26.15
CA LYS A 35 -15.51 23.66 -25.03
C LYS A 35 -15.79 23.00 -23.69
N LYS A 36 -17.05 22.61 -23.43
CA LYS A 36 -17.43 21.92 -22.19
C LYS A 36 -16.92 20.48 -22.13
N SER A 37 -16.96 19.74 -23.24
CA SER A 37 -16.44 18.37 -23.31
C SER A 37 -14.91 18.29 -23.18
N VAL A 38 -14.18 19.21 -23.83
CA VAL A 38 -12.72 19.29 -23.69
C VAL A 38 -12.32 19.66 -22.26
N PHE A 39 -13.05 20.57 -21.63
CA PHE A 39 -12.83 20.94 -20.23
C PHE A 39 -13.07 19.74 -19.29
N LEU A 40 -14.12 18.95 -19.53
CA LEU A 40 -14.42 17.75 -18.72
C LEU A 40 -13.36 16.66 -18.90
N LEU A 41 -12.84 16.47 -20.13
CA LEU A 41 -11.74 15.53 -20.42
C LEU A 41 -10.41 15.96 -19.77
N VAL A 42 -10.10 17.25 -19.77
CA VAL A 42 -8.92 17.79 -19.10
C VAL A 42 -9.04 17.62 -17.59
N VAL A 43 -10.20 17.92 -17.00
CA VAL A 43 -10.46 17.72 -15.56
C VAL A 43 -10.36 16.23 -15.19
N ALA A 44 -10.91 15.32 -16.01
CA ALA A 44 -10.79 13.87 -15.81
C ALA A 44 -9.34 13.38 -15.88
N ALA A 45 -8.53 13.93 -16.80
CA ALA A 45 -7.10 13.61 -16.92
C ALA A 45 -6.28 14.06 -15.69
N PHE A 46 -6.64 15.18 -15.06
CA PHE A 46 -6.00 15.64 -13.82
C PHE A 46 -6.36 14.80 -12.59
N MET A 47 -7.49 14.09 -12.61
CA MET A 47 -7.91 13.21 -11.49
C MET A 47 -7.15 11.88 -11.45
N LEU A 48 -6.38 11.51 -12.48
CA LEU A 48 -5.66 10.23 -12.56
C LEU A 48 -4.25 10.26 -11.94
N GLN A 49 -3.84 11.35 -11.29
CA GLN A 49 -2.52 11.48 -10.69
C GLN A 49 -2.46 10.96 -9.25
N SER A 50 -2.84 9.71 -9.00
CA SER A 50 -2.45 9.01 -7.78
C SER A 50 -1.04 8.43 -7.96
N CYS A 51 -0.01 9.22 -7.76
CA CYS A 51 1.38 8.78 -7.89
C CYS A 51 1.84 8.04 -6.62
N ALA A 52 1.79 6.71 -6.64
CA ALA A 52 2.62 5.92 -5.75
C ALA A 52 4.10 6.08 -6.16
N LYS A 53 4.98 6.36 -5.19
CA LYS A 53 6.43 6.35 -5.42
C LYS A 53 6.95 4.95 -5.16
N ILE A 54 7.69 4.41 -6.11
CA ILE A 54 8.22 3.05 -6.03
C ILE A 54 9.71 3.10 -6.27
N PHE A 55 10.44 2.39 -5.41
CA PHE A 55 11.88 2.17 -5.57
C PHE A 55 12.14 0.67 -5.71
N TYR A 56 13.04 0.31 -6.62
CA TYR A 56 13.62 -1.02 -6.76
C TYR A 56 15.14 -0.90 -6.73
N ALA A 57 15.80 -1.70 -5.90
CA ALA A 57 17.24 -1.88 -6.04
C ALA A 57 17.56 -2.54 -7.40
N PRO A 58 18.71 -2.27 -8.02
CA PRO A 58 19.05 -2.86 -9.32
C PRO A 58 19.02 -4.39 -9.32
N ASP A 59 19.32 -5.01 -8.20
CA ASP A 59 19.34 -6.45 -7.94
C ASP A 59 18.09 -7.00 -7.24
N ALA A 60 17.04 -6.19 -7.08
CA ALA A 60 15.84 -6.53 -6.32
C ALA A 60 15.19 -7.84 -6.77
N GLN A 61 15.08 -8.06 -8.09
CA GLN A 61 14.44 -9.27 -8.61
C GLN A 61 15.27 -10.54 -8.34
N SER A 62 16.57 -10.48 -8.51
CA SER A 62 17.46 -11.62 -8.24
C SER A 62 17.53 -11.96 -6.76
N LEU A 63 17.57 -10.95 -5.88
CA LEU A 63 17.53 -11.15 -4.43
C LEU A 63 16.19 -11.74 -3.99
N ALA A 64 15.10 -11.22 -4.48
CA ALA A 64 13.76 -11.72 -4.17
C ALA A 64 13.54 -13.17 -4.60
N LEU A 65 14.10 -13.60 -5.74
CA LEU A 65 14.03 -15.00 -6.21
C LEU A 65 14.80 -15.97 -5.32
N ASN A 66 15.82 -15.50 -4.60
CA ASN A 66 16.60 -16.30 -3.66
C ASN A 66 15.95 -16.39 -2.26
N GLN A 67 14.93 -15.59 -1.99
CA GLN A 67 14.21 -15.62 -0.72
C GLN A 67 13.10 -16.67 -0.75
N SER A 68 13.12 -17.58 0.20
CA SER A 68 12.09 -18.62 0.37
C SER A 68 11.00 -18.18 1.33
N VAL A 69 11.38 -17.57 2.46
CA VAL A 69 10.49 -17.14 3.53
C VAL A 69 10.78 -15.70 3.95
N ILE A 70 9.76 -14.90 4.05
CA ILE A 70 9.84 -13.56 4.64
C ILE A 70 8.94 -13.45 5.87
N ALA A 71 9.23 -12.46 6.73
CA ALA A 71 8.31 -12.07 7.79
C ALA A 71 7.72 -10.69 7.52
N ILE A 72 6.58 -10.41 8.12
CA ILE A 72 5.98 -9.08 8.19
C ILE A 72 6.24 -8.54 9.59
N ALA A 73 7.07 -7.50 9.71
CA ALA A 73 7.29 -6.84 11.00
C ALA A 73 5.99 -6.14 11.48
N PRO A 74 5.76 -6.04 12.80
CA PRO A 74 4.70 -5.20 13.31
C PRO A 74 4.82 -3.78 12.74
N PRO A 75 3.80 -3.26 12.03
CA PRO A 75 3.82 -1.94 11.44
C PRO A 75 4.02 -0.83 12.47
N LYS A 76 4.78 0.20 12.14
CA LYS A 76 4.82 1.43 12.92
C LYS A 76 3.59 2.26 12.57
N VAL A 77 2.68 2.42 13.53
CA VAL A 77 1.46 3.22 13.36
C VAL A 77 1.61 4.52 14.13
N SER A 78 1.48 5.65 13.46
CA SER A 78 1.41 6.96 14.08
C SER A 78 0.05 7.59 13.81
N ILE A 79 -0.59 8.05 14.88
CA ILE A 79 -1.89 8.73 14.82
C ILE A 79 -1.66 10.16 15.27
N ALA A 80 -2.04 11.13 14.45
CA ALA A 80 -1.93 12.54 14.83
C ALA A 80 -2.80 12.82 16.05
N ALA A 81 -2.15 13.11 17.18
CA ALA A 81 -2.84 13.47 18.42
C ALA A 81 -3.52 14.83 18.29
N ARG A 82 -4.70 14.95 18.86
CA ARG A 82 -5.37 16.24 19.05
C ARG A 82 -5.15 16.74 20.46
N LYS A 83 -5.43 18.04 20.66
CA LYS A 83 -5.49 18.62 22.02
C LYS A 83 -6.49 17.80 22.85
N ASN A 84 -6.10 17.45 24.06
CA ASN A 84 -6.91 16.71 25.08
C ASN A 84 -7.12 15.20 24.82
N VAL A 85 -6.26 14.53 24.05
CA VAL A 85 -6.26 13.06 23.97
C VAL A 85 -5.31 12.50 25.03
N ASP A 86 -5.74 11.47 25.74
CA ASP A 86 -4.87 10.74 26.66
C ASP A 86 -3.75 10.04 25.89
N GLY A 87 -2.51 10.42 26.17
CA GLY A 87 -1.33 9.88 25.49
C GLY A 87 -1.17 8.37 25.69
N ALA A 88 -1.54 7.84 26.86
CA ALA A 88 -1.45 6.40 27.13
C ALA A 88 -2.47 5.62 26.30
N ALA A 89 -3.71 6.09 26.24
CA ALA A 89 -4.75 5.47 25.41
C ALA A 89 -4.37 5.50 23.91
N LEU A 90 -3.73 6.58 23.44
CA LEU A 90 -3.26 6.70 22.08
C LEU A 90 -2.16 5.68 21.75
N ILE A 91 -1.21 5.48 22.68
CA ILE A 91 -0.14 4.48 22.50
C ILE A 91 -0.71 3.07 22.42
N GLU A 92 -1.64 2.71 23.30
CA GLU A 92 -2.28 1.39 23.27
C GLU A 92 -3.09 1.19 21.99
N GLN A 93 -3.77 2.22 21.50
CA GLN A 93 -4.46 2.17 20.21
C GLN A 93 -3.48 1.96 19.05
N GLN A 94 -2.35 2.67 19.02
CA GLN A 94 -1.31 2.49 17.99
C GLN A 94 -0.76 1.06 17.98
N LYS A 95 -0.55 0.46 19.16
CA LYS A 95 -0.11 -0.93 19.28
C LYS A 95 -1.17 -1.93 18.78
N ALA A 96 -2.43 -1.76 19.18
CA ALA A 96 -3.53 -2.60 18.70
C ALA A 96 -3.66 -2.55 17.17
N GLU A 97 -3.61 -1.35 16.59
CA GLU A 97 -3.68 -1.18 15.15
C GLU A 97 -2.45 -1.74 14.42
N SER A 98 -1.28 -1.69 15.02
CA SER A 98 -0.08 -2.32 14.49
C SER A 98 -0.29 -3.83 14.27
N VAL A 99 -0.82 -4.53 15.27
CA VAL A 99 -1.12 -5.97 15.15
C VAL A 99 -2.22 -6.24 14.13
N ASN A 100 -3.28 -5.43 14.12
CA ASN A 100 -4.37 -5.55 13.15
C ASN A 100 -3.85 -5.39 11.71
N PHE A 101 -3.05 -4.37 11.45
CA PHE A 101 -2.45 -4.14 10.13
C PHE A 101 -1.51 -5.28 9.71
N GLN A 102 -0.72 -5.83 10.65
CA GLN A 102 0.15 -6.96 10.37
C GLN A 102 -0.67 -8.20 9.95
N ARG A 103 -1.75 -8.52 10.66
CA ARG A 103 -2.65 -9.64 10.32
C ARG A 103 -3.34 -9.46 8.98
N GLU A 104 -3.81 -8.26 8.67
CA GLU A 104 -4.43 -7.95 7.38
C GLU A 104 -3.42 -8.10 6.22
N MET A 105 -2.20 -7.58 6.37
CA MET A 105 -1.14 -7.74 5.39
C MET A 105 -0.78 -9.22 5.18
N TYR A 106 -0.67 -9.99 6.27
CA TYR A 106 -0.43 -11.43 6.24
C TYR A 106 -1.53 -12.17 5.47
N SER A 107 -2.80 -11.92 5.80
CA SER A 107 -3.96 -12.50 5.12
C SER A 107 -3.94 -12.18 3.62
N TRP A 108 -3.55 -10.96 3.27
CA TRP A 108 -3.40 -10.54 1.87
C TRP A 108 -2.30 -11.29 1.15
N MET A 109 -1.12 -11.45 1.76
CA MET A 109 0.00 -12.20 1.19
C MET A 109 -0.36 -13.68 1.00
N LEU A 110 -1.00 -14.31 1.99
CA LEU A 110 -1.50 -15.69 1.87
C LEU A 110 -2.47 -15.85 0.71
N LYS A 111 -3.43 -14.94 0.56
CA LYS A 111 -4.36 -14.93 -0.57
C LYS A 111 -3.63 -14.85 -1.90
N ARG A 112 -2.59 -14.02 -2.02
CA ARG A 112 -1.78 -13.92 -3.24
C ARG A 112 -0.95 -15.16 -3.49
N LYS A 113 -0.41 -15.77 -2.44
CA LYS A 113 0.29 -17.06 -2.54
C LYS A 113 -0.65 -18.17 -3.04
N MET A 114 -1.86 -18.29 -2.47
CA MET A 114 -2.89 -19.25 -2.92
C MET A 114 -3.30 -19.03 -4.37
N GLN A 115 -3.29 -17.78 -4.85
CA GLN A 115 -3.57 -17.45 -6.25
C GLN A 115 -2.37 -17.72 -7.17
N GLY A 116 -1.22 -18.15 -6.65
CA GLY A 116 0.01 -18.35 -7.41
C GLY A 116 0.62 -17.08 -7.97
N THR A 117 0.24 -15.91 -7.42
CA THR A 117 0.68 -14.60 -7.92
C THR A 117 1.89 -14.03 -7.17
N ILE A 118 2.33 -14.64 -6.08
CA ILE A 118 3.60 -14.38 -5.41
C ILE A 118 4.35 -15.69 -5.14
N SER A 119 5.68 -15.63 -5.17
CA SER A 119 6.55 -16.81 -5.04
C SER A 119 6.93 -17.14 -3.60
N VAL A 120 7.08 -16.12 -2.75
CA VAL A 120 7.65 -16.22 -1.41
C VAL A 120 6.61 -16.73 -0.40
N ASP A 121 7.08 -17.48 0.62
CA ASP A 121 6.29 -17.83 1.79
C ASP A 121 6.37 -16.74 2.86
N VAL A 122 5.37 -16.70 3.72
CA VAL A 122 5.28 -15.68 4.78
C VAL A 122 5.20 -16.36 6.14
N GLN A 123 6.11 -16.00 7.04
CA GLN A 123 6.10 -16.49 8.41
C GLN A 123 4.82 -16.05 9.12
N ASP A 124 4.27 -16.95 9.92
CA ASP A 124 3.07 -16.69 10.73
C ASP A 124 3.24 -15.50 11.67
N VAL A 125 2.16 -14.73 11.82
CA VAL A 125 2.16 -13.48 12.60
C VAL A 125 2.43 -13.74 14.08
N GLU A 126 1.79 -14.74 14.67
CA GLU A 126 1.95 -15.04 16.10
C GLU A 126 3.37 -15.54 16.41
N THR A 127 3.95 -16.34 15.51
CA THR A 127 5.35 -16.77 15.57
C THR A 127 6.29 -15.56 15.49
N THR A 128 6.05 -14.66 14.56
CA THR A 128 6.84 -13.42 14.39
C THR A 128 6.78 -12.57 15.66
N ILE A 129 5.58 -12.33 16.21
CA ILE A 129 5.38 -11.54 17.42
C ILE A 129 6.08 -12.21 18.62
N ALA A 130 5.92 -13.52 18.80
CA ALA A 130 6.51 -14.25 19.91
C ALA A 130 8.04 -14.19 19.90
N LEU A 131 8.68 -14.39 18.75
CA LEU A 131 10.14 -14.32 18.60
C LEU A 131 10.65 -12.90 18.86
N LEU A 132 10.02 -11.87 18.32
CA LEU A 132 10.39 -10.48 18.54
C LEU A 132 10.19 -10.06 20.01
N SER A 133 9.12 -10.50 20.64
CA SER A 133 8.88 -10.25 22.08
C SER A 133 9.97 -10.89 22.94
N LYS A 134 10.34 -12.15 22.64
CA LYS A 134 11.43 -12.84 23.33
C LYS A 134 12.77 -12.15 23.16
N ALA A 135 13.01 -11.51 22.02
CA ALA A 135 14.21 -10.73 21.76
C ALA A 135 14.23 -9.37 22.49
N GLY A 136 13.09 -8.92 23.02
CA GLY A 136 12.96 -7.68 23.80
C GLY A 136 12.50 -6.47 22.99
N ILE A 137 11.80 -6.66 21.88
CA ILE A 137 11.26 -5.54 21.10
C ILE A 137 10.26 -4.72 21.94
N ASN A 138 9.52 -5.40 22.83
CA ASN A 138 8.56 -4.77 23.72
C ASN A 138 9.23 -3.99 24.88
N ASP A 139 10.50 -4.26 25.13
CA ASP A 139 11.32 -3.59 26.16
C ASP A 139 12.00 -2.33 25.62
N GLY A 140 11.58 -1.88 24.42
CA GLY A 140 12.11 -0.68 23.77
C GLY A 140 13.44 -0.89 23.05
N LYS A 141 13.91 -2.12 22.87
CA LYS A 141 15.07 -2.40 22.04
C LYS A 141 14.76 -2.11 20.57
N VAL A 142 15.69 -1.47 19.91
CA VAL A 142 15.61 -1.16 18.47
C VAL A 142 16.50 -2.13 17.73
N PHE A 143 15.94 -2.76 16.71
CA PHE A 143 16.65 -3.70 15.86
C PHE A 143 16.70 -3.18 14.42
N THR A 144 17.79 -3.43 13.74
CA THR A 144 17.91 -3.25 12.31
C THR A 144 17.13 -4.33 11.55
N PRO A 145 16.74 -4.13 10.29
CA PRO A 145 16.00 -5.14 9.52
C PRO A 145 16.73 -6.48 9.43
N ASP A 146 18.06 -6.49 9.29
CA ASP A 146 18.86 -7.71 9.25
C ASP A 146 18.92 -8.42 10.60
N GLU A 147 18.99 -7.68 11.72
CA GLU A 147 18.88 -8.25 13.06
C GLU A 147 17.52 -8.91 13.28
N ILE A 148 16.45 -8.26 12.82
CA ILE A 148 15.10 -8.84 12.86
C ILE A 148 15.06 -10.12 12.03
N CYS A 149 15.58 -10.14 10.81
CA CYS A 149 15.63 -11.33 9.97
C CYS A 149 16.35 -12.49 10.67
N ARG A 150 17.50 -12.21 11.31
CA ARG A 150 18.25 -13.21 12.07
C ARG A 150 17.50 -13.75 13.28
N ILE A 151 16.80 -12.89 14.01
CA ILE A 151 15.96 -13.28 15.15
C ILE A 151 14.80 -14.18 14.70
N LEU A 152 14.21 -13.87 13.56
CA LEU A 152 13.06 -14.58 13.00
C LEU A 152 13.44 -15.82 12.18
N GLY A 153 14.69 -15.93 11.76
CA GLY A 153 15.17 -17.02 10.88
C GLY A 153 14.56 -16.95 9.49
N VAL A 154 14.45 -15.75 8.91
CA VAL A 154 13.84 -15.50 7.60
C VAL A 154 14.81 -14.83 6.63
N ASP A 155 14.55 -14.99 5.33
CA ASP A 155 15.41 -14.48 4.26
C ASP A 155 15.22 -12.99 3.99
N GLY A 156 14.05 -12.46 4.37
CA GLY A 156 13.72 -11.05 4.20
C GLY A 156 12.62 -10.59 5.13
N ILE A 157 12.47 -9.27 5.23
CA ILE A 157 11.44 -8.67 6.07
C ILE A 157 10.69 -7.56 5.35
N LEU A 158 9.37 -7.62 5.43
CA LEU A 158 8.48 -6.55 5.04
C LEU A 158 8.23 -5.66 6.26
N THR A 159 8.73 -4.43 6.22
CA THR A 159 8.49 -3.39 7.20
C THR A 159 7.48 -2.39 6.66
N SER A 160 6.70 -1.77 7.53
CA SER A 160 5.73 -0.76 7.11
C SER A 160 5.53 0.33 8.15
N ASN A 161 5.22 1.54 7.66
CA ASN A 161 4.88 2.70 8.46
C ASN A 161 3.54 3.25 7.98
N TYR A 162 2.64 3.53 8.91
CA TYR A 162 1.35 4.16 8.65
C TYR A 162 1.26 5.46 9.44
N ALA A 163 1.09 6.57 8.74
CA ALA A 163 0.80 7.87 9.34
C ALA A 163 -0.65 8.24 9.02
N LEU A 164 -1.46 8.37 10.04
CA LEU A 164 -2.88 8.69 9.96
C LEU A 164 -3.07 10.15 10.37
N THR A 165 -3.35 11.02 9.40
CA THR A 165 -3.48 12.46 9.60
C THR A 165 -4.92 12.91 9.41
N LYS A 166 -5.36 13.82 10.25
CA LYS A 166 -6.68 14.46 10.27
C LYS A 166 -7.87 13.50 10.44
N PRO A 167 -8.12 13.05 11.64
CA PRO A 167 -9.45 12.58 11.98
C PRO A 167 -10.45 13.75 12.05
N MET A 168 -11.75 13.45 11.96
CA MET A 168 -12.90 14.38 12.05
C MET A 168 -12.85 15.48 13.11
N SER A 169 -13.81 16.40 13.02
CA SER A 169 -14.08 17.47 14.01
C SER A 169 -14.04 16.99 15.47
N GLU A 170 -13.58 17.84 16.37
CA GLU A 170 -13.08 17.51 17.72
C GLU A 170 -14.00 16.64 18.63
N GLY A 171 -15.29 16.60 18.43
CA GLY A 171 -16.20 15.84 19.27
C GLY A 171 -16.50 14.40 18.82
N ALA A 172 -16.51 14.14 17.52
CA ALA A 172 -16.98 12.86 16.98
C ALA A 172 -15.86 11.79 16.87
N ALA A 173 -14.62 12.21 16.68
CA ALA A 173 -13.51 11.28 16.48
C ALA A 173 -13.12 10.53 17.76
N ILE A 174 -13.19 11.18 18.92
CA ILE A 174 -12.85 10.57 20.21
C ILE A 174 -13.93 9.58 20.64
N ALA A 175 -15.20 9.95 20.46
CA ALA A 175 -16.33 9.09 20.85
C ALA A 175 -16.45 7.85 19.93
N VAL A 176 -16.17 7.98 18.64
CA VAL A 176 -16.36 6.90 17.66
C VAL A 176 -15.09 6.04 17.52
N GLY A 177 -13.90 6.64 17.51
CA GLY A 177 -12.66 5.93 17.24
C GLY A 177 -12.19 5.07 18.42
N ILE A 178 -12.23 5.60 19.64
CA ILE A 178 -11.70 4.92 20.82
C ILE A 178 -12.69 3.87 21.34
N ILE A 179 -13.99 4.15 21.30
CA ILE A 179 -15.04 3.26 21.87
C ILE A 179 -15.42 2.14 20.90
N ALA A 180 -15.41 2.40 19.59
CA ALA A 180 -15.92 1.46 18.58
C ALA A 180 -14.82 0.76 17.77
N GLY A 181 -13.53 1.05 17.99
CA GLY A 181 -12.45 0.54 17.13
C GLY A 181 -12.57 0.98 15.66
N VAL A 182 -13.37 2.00 15.41
CA VAL A 182 -13.61 2.55 14.07
C VAL A 182 -12.88 3.88 13.97
N TRP A 183 -11.98 3.97 13.04
CA TRP A 183 -11.36 5.24 12.66
C TRP A 183 -12.45 6.18 12.13
N GLY A 184 -12.57 7.35 12.71
CA GLY A 184 -13.36 8.42 12.12
C GLY A 184 -12.86 8.72 10.69
N PRO A 185 -13.64 9.41 9.84
CA PRO A 185 -13.20 9.74 8.48
C PRO A 185 -11.87 10.49 8.54
N THR A 186 -10.80 9.81 8.10
CA THR A 186 -9.49 10.39 7.93
C THR A 186 -9.41 10.92 6.50
N ASN A 187 -9.07 12.18 6.35
CA ASN A 187 -8.92 12.76 5.02
C ASN A 187 -7.66 12.26 4.31
N GLU A 188 -6.64 11.84 5.05
CA GLU A 188 -5.38 11.37 4.49
C GLU A 188 -4.70 10.33 5.38
N ALA A 189 -4.22 9.26 4.76
CA ALA A 189 -3.30 8.31 5.35
C ALA A 189 -2.08 8.16 4.42
N THR A 190 -0.89 8.15 4.97
CA THR A 190 0.32 7.83 4.21
C THR A 190 0.82 6.47 4.68
N ALA A 191 1.10 5.59 3.75
CA ALA A 191 1.67 4.29 4.01
C ALA A 191 2.99 4.13 3.24
N SER A 192 4.01 3.63 3.91
CA SER A 192 5.29 3.24 3.33
C SER A 192 5.54 1.77 3.64
N LEU A 193 5.80 0.98 2.61
CA LEU A 193 6.16 -0.43 2.69
C LEU A 193 7.59 -0.59 2.19
N SER A 194 8.41 -1.37 2.89
CA SER A 194 9.79 -1.65 2.46
C SER A 194 10.12 -3.12 2.65
N ILE A 195 10.81 -3.71 1.67
CA ILE A 195 11.35 -5.06 1.76
C ILE A 195 12.86 -4.96 1.91
N HIS A 196 13.38 -5.64 2.92
CA HIS A 196 14.82 -5.75 3.18
C HIS A 196 15.25 -7.21 3.02
N ASP A 197 16.42 -7.39 2.41
CA ASP A 197 17.06 -8.68 2.22
C ASP A 197 18.06 -8.94 3.36
N SER A 198 17.97 -10.13 3.98
CA SER A 198 18.83 -10.48 5.11
C SER A 198 20.26 -10.79 4.70
N GLY A 199 20.47 -11.32 3.50
CA GLY A 199 21.78 -11.73 3.02
C GLY A 199 22.69 -10.56 2.67
N THR A 200 22.13 -9.47 2.16
CA THR A 200 22.85 -8.27 1.73
C THR A 200 22.67 -7.07 2.63
N ASN A 201 21.77 -7.14 3.59
CA ASN A 201 21.35 -6.03 4.48
C ASN A 201 20.83 -4.81 3.71
N LYS A 202 20.31 -5.01 2.51
CA LYS A 202 19.80 -3.93 1.66
C LYS A 202 18.29 -3.84 1.66
N MET A 203 17.77 -2.63 1.56
CA MET A 203 16.43 -2.41 1.12
C MET A 203 16.34 -2.67 -0.39
N ILE A 204 15.57 -3.69 -0.77
CA ILE A 204 15.46 -4.10 -2.18
C ILE A 204 14.26 -3.49 -2.87
N TRP A 205 13.26 -3.05 -2.10
CA TRP A 205 12.05 -2.44 -2.62
C TRP A 205 11.43 -1.50 -1.60
N ASN A 206 10.85 -0.40 -2.10
CA ASN A 206 10.01 0.51 -1.31
C ASN A 206 8.81 0.95 -2.13
N PHE A 207 7.69 1.12 -1.44
CA PHE A 207 6.43 1.58 -2.01
C PHE A 207 5.80 2.60 -1.07
N ASP A 208 5.78 3.86 -1.49
CA ASP A 208 5.12 4.94 -0.76
C ASP A 208 3.80 5.28 -1.44
N HIS A 209 2.73 5.28 -0.66
CA HIS A 209 1.42 5.57 -1.17
C HIS A 209 0.65 6.49 -0.23
N LYS A 210 0.01 7.51 -0.82
CA LYS A 210 -0.92 8.39 -0.13
C LYS A 210 -2.33 7.89 -0.39
N LEU A 211 -2.99 7.48 0.67
CA LEU A 211 -4.37 7.01 0.65
C LEU A 211 -5.28 8.18 1.00
N SER A 212 -6.20 8.52 0.12
CA SER A 212 -7.27 9.48 0.40
C SER A 212 -8.59 8.74 0.47
N SER A 213 -9.16 8.63 1.65
CA SER A 213 -10.48 8.02 1.82
C SER A 213 -11.25 8.69 2.94
N SER A 214 -12.46 9.08 2.64
CA SER A 214 -13.33 9.79 3.58
C SER A 214 -13.96 8.90 4.65
N LEU A 215 -13.94 7.57 4.51
CA LEU A 215 -14.60 6.60 5.40
C LEU A 215 -13.89 5.26 5.36
N SER A 216 -12.60 5.18 5.75
CA SER A 216 -11.89 3.92 5.70
C SER A 216 -11.67 3.34 7.09
N THR A 217 -12.06 2.07 7.26
CA THR A 217 -11.60 1.25 8.37
C THR A 217 -10.13 0.86 8.14
N PRO A 218 -9.36 0.52 9.19
CA PRO A 218 -7.99 0.01 9.05
C PRO A 218 -7.85 -1.13 8.04
N ALA A 219 -8.76 -2.10 8.07
CA ALA A 219 -8.78 -3.20 7.12
C ALA A 219 -8.93 -2.74 5.66
N ARG A 220 -9.78 -1.76 5.38
CA ARG A 220 -9.92 -1.19 4.02
C ARG A 220 -8.69 -0.43 3.57
N LEU A 221 -8.03 0.30 4.48
CA LEU A 221 -6.77 0.98 4.17
C LEU A 221 -5.70 -0.03 3.75
N VAL A 222 -5.58 -1.14 4.47
CA VAL A 222 -4.64 -2.21 4.12
C VAL A 222 -5.04 -2.91 2.82
N ASP A 223 -6.34 -3.20 2.59
CA ASP A 223 -6.81 -3.81 1.35
C ASP A 223 -6.47 -2.94 0.13
N ASP A 224 -6.76 -1.64 0.18
CA ASP A 224 -6.47 -0.71 -0.90
C ASP A 224 -4.95 -0.56 -1.14
N LEU A 225 -4.17 -0.49 -0.07
CA LEU A 225 -2.71 -0.45 -0.14
C LEU A 225 -2.15 -1.72 -0.75
N MET A 226 -2.51 -2.89 -0.22
CA MET A 226 -1.97 -4.18 -0.64
C MET A 226 -2.44 -4.59 -2.03
N ARG A 227 -3.61 -4.14 -2.47
CA ARG A 227 -4.09 -4.32 -3.84
C ARG A 227 -3.15 -3.71 -4.87
N GLN A 228 -2.58 -2.56 -4.55
CA GLN A 228 -1.64 -1.87 -5.43
C GLN A 228 -0.20 -2.35 -5.21
N ALA A 229 0.24 -2.44 -3.95
CA ALA A 229 1.59 -2.78 -3.57
C ALA A 229 1.96 -4.21 -3.99
N SER A 230 1.08 -5.21 -3.75
CA SER A 230 1.40 -6.61 -4.00
C SER A 230 1.72 -6.93 -5.47
N ARG A 231 1.13 -6.19 -6.41
CA ARG A 231 1.41 -6.33 -7.85
C ARG A 231 2.76 -5.72 -8.27
N LYS A 232 3.35 -4.96 -7.38
CA LYS A 232 4.61 -4.21 -7.61
C LYS A 232 5.73 -4.70 -6.69
N MET A 233 5.47 -5.70 -5.86
CA MET A 233 6.51 -6.36 -5.08
C MET A 233 7.42 -7.19 -6.00
N PRO A 234 8.73 -7.31 -5.67
CA PRO A 234 9.64 -8.14 -6.46
C PRO A 234 9.30 -9.63 -6.44
N TYR A 235 8.41 -10.07 -5.56
CA TYR A 235 7.88 -11.45 -5.49
C TYR A 235 6.74 -11.72 -6.46
N PHE A 236 6.23 -10.71 -7.15
CA PHE A 236 5.08 -10.87 -8.04
C PHE A 236 5.48 -11.64 -9.29
N THR A 237 4.84 -12.79 -9.52
CA THR A 237 5.15 -13.69 -10.63
C THR A 237 4.36 -13.39 -11.90
N GLY A 238 3.38 -12.47 -11.84
CA GLY A 238 2.59 -11.92 -12.94
C GLY A 238 2.18 -12.92 -14.03
N ARG A 239 1.07 -13.64 -13.82
CA ARG A 239 0.37 -14.35 -14.88
C ARG A 239 -1.02 -13.77 -15.06
#